data_46e3641aefaa5f2b5907ba9a2792d491
#
_entry.id   46e3641aefaa5f2b5907ba9a2792d491
#
_cell.length_a   1.000
_cell.length_b   1.000
_cell.length_c   1.000
_cell.angle_alpha   90.00
_cell.angle_beta   90.00
_cell.angle_gamma   90.00
#
_symmetry.space_group_name_H-M   'P 1'
#
loop_
_entity.id
_entity.type
_entity.pdbx_description
1 polymer ?
#
loop_
_entity_poly.entity_id
_entity_poly.type
_entity_poly.pdbx_seq_one_letter_code
_entity_poly.pdbx_strand_id
1 'polypeptide(L)'
;AAQEKIELVAKSVDDTVTDAELRRVLNGLLKEGGVDALWVLNDDVLLSSSRVANSWLPVLRPNKKPVVVNSPTLVNAKLRFGAFGVFPDHVAVGAQVGNMVFELRERGWRVEENSFEDALSVRKVLLMSLAKDQFALRMDALAQLDQVIQ
;
A
#
# COMPACT_ATOMS: atom_id res chain seq x y z
N ALA A 1 -3.51 -13.59 -7.34
CA ALA A 1 -2.36 -14.18 -6.62
C ALA A 1 -1.96 -15.53 -7.23
N ALA A 2 -2.90 -16.47 -7.42
CA ALA A 2 -2.57 -17.81 -7.94
C ALA A 2 -1.99 -17.77 -9.37
N GLN A 3 -2.47 -16.89 -10.24
CA GLN A 3 -1.95 -16.74 -11.60
C GLN A 3 -0.50 -16.24 -11.63
N GLU A 4 -0.12 -15.38 -10.68
CA GLU A 4 1.21 -14.77 -10.57
C GLU A 4 2.17 -15.57 -9.67
N LYS A 5 1.75 -16.76 -9.20
CA LYS A 5 2.52 -17.59 -8.25
C LYS A 5 2.93 -16.84 -6.97
N ILE A 6 2.05 -15.94 -6.50
CA ILE A 6 2.25 -15.20 -5.25
C ILE A 6 1.53 -15.93 -4.13
N GLU A 7 2.27 -16.28 -3.09
CA GLU A 7 1.71 -16.78 -1.85
C GLU A 7 1.44 -15.61 -0.90
N LEU A 8 0.21 -15.51 -0.39
CA LEU A 8 -0.19 -14.46 0.54
C LEU A 8 -0.24 -15.00 1.97
N VAL A 9 0.64 -14.51 2.82
CA VAL A 9 0.66 -14.80 4.25
C VAL A 9 0.01 -13.65 5.01
N ALA A 10 -1.27 -13.81 5.39
CA ALA A 10 -2.01 -12.79 6.13
C ALA A 10 -1.76 -12.90 7.64
N LYS A 11 -1.55 -11.77 8.29
CA LYS A 11 -1.51 -11.64 9.75
C LYS A 11 -2.43 -10.52 10.19
N SER A 12 -3.45 -10.88 10.97
CA SER A 12 -4.29 -9.93 11.68
C SER A 12 -3.68 -9.63 13.04
N VAL A 13 -3.82 -8.40 13.47
CA VAL A 13 -3.33 -7.90 14.74
C VAL A 13 -4.48 -7.11 15.38
N ASP A 14 -4.71 -7.31 16.67
CA ASP A 14 -5.73 -6.59 17.43
C ASP A 14 -5.32 -5.12 17.63
N ASP A 15 -6.29 -4.20 17.65
CA ASP A 15 -6.04 -2.76 17.87
C ASP A 15 -5.49 -2.45 19.26
N THR A 16 -5.67 -3.33 20.23
CA THR A 16 -5.11 -3.24 21.58
C THR A 16 -3.65 -3.72 21.65
N VAL A 17 -3.08 -4.23 20.55
CA VAL A 17 -1.70 -4.72 20.48
C VAL A 17 -0.71 -3.70 21.01
N THR A 18 0.23 -4.15 21.84
CA THR A 18 1.32 -3.31 22.31
C THR A 18 2.41 -3.14 21.25
N ASP A 19 3.22 -2.08 21.37
CA ASP A 19 4.36 -1.85 20.48
C ASP A 19 5.36 -3.03 20.48
N ALA A 20 5.54 -3.69 21.62
CA ALA A 20 6.43 -4.84 21.73
C ALA A 20 5.89 -6.06 20.98
N GLU A 21 4.59 -6.32 21.09
CA GLU A 21 3.92 -7.41 20.37
C GLU A 21 3.90 -7.14 18.86
N LEU A 22 3.60 -5.92 18.44
CA LEU A 22 3.64 -5.54 17.04
C LEU A 22 5.04 -5.77 16.44
N ARG A 23 6.10 -5.37 17.14
CA ARG A 23 7.48 -5.66 16.72
C ARG A 23 7.75 -7.17 16.65
N ARG A 24 7.21 -7.97 17.55
CA ARG A 24 7.36 -9.44 17.53
C ARG A 24 6.68 -10.04 16.29
N VAL A 25 5.45 -9.61 15.98
CA VAL A 25 4.71 -10.05 14.79
C VAL A 25 5.46 -9.69 13.52
N LEU A 26 5.93 -8.44 13.39
CA LEU A 26 6.70 -7.98 12.24
C LEU A 26 8.01 -8.76 12.06
N ASN A 27 8.76 -9.00 13.15
CA ASN A 27 9.98 -9.80 13.08
C ASN A 27 9.68 -11.25 12.68
N GLY A 28 8.61 -11.84 13.22
CA GLY A 28 8.17 -13.19 12.84
C GLY A 28 7.87 -13.29 11.36
N LEU A 29 7.15 -12.31 10.77
CA LEU A 29 6.89 -12.27 9.33
C LEU A 29 8.17 -12.13 8.50
N LEU A 30 9.03 -11.18 8.84
CA LEU A 30 10.17 -10.79 8.02
C LEU A 30 11.36 -11.74 8.14
N LYS A 31 11.56 -12.36 9.29
CA LYS A 31 12.71 -13.24 9.56
C LYS A 31 12.35 -14.72 9.48
N GLU A 32 11.28 -15.12 10.15
CA GLU A 32 10.89 -16.53 10.31
C GLU A 32 9.91 -16.96 9.23
N GLY A 33 9.00 -16.07 8.82
CA GLY A 33 7.99 -16.33 7.80
C GLY A 33 8.51 -16.36 6.36
N GLY A 34 9.78 -15.99 6.13
CA GLY A 34 10.42 -16.06 4.82
C GLY A 34 9.76 -15.19 3.74
N VAL A 35 8.96 -14.19 4.12
CA VAL A 35 8.27 -13.33 3.14
C VAL A 35 9.27 -12.48 2.34
N ASP A 36 9.03 -12.33 1.04
CA ASP A 36 9.89 -11.55 0.15
C ASP A 36 9.56 -10.06 0.18
N ALA A 37 8.31 -9.72 0.45
CA ALA A 37 7.82 -8.35 0.55
C ALA A 37 6.72 -8.25 1.60
N LEU A 38 6.51 -7.04 2.12
CA LEU A 38 5.43 -6.75 3.05
C LEU A 38 4.42 -5.81 2.38
N TRP A 39 3.15 -6.21 2.36
CA TRP A 39 2.06 -5.34 1.96
C TRP A 39 1.34 -4.84 3.21
N VAL A 40 1.41 -3.53 3.43
CA VAL A 40 0.83 -2.87 4.60
C VAL A 40 -0.49 -2.22 4.18
N LEU A 41 -1.58 -2.74 4.71
CA LEU A 41 -2.92 -2.17 4.53
C LEU A 41 -3.09 -0.89 5.36
N ASN A 42 -3.98 -0.03 4.90
CA ASN A 42 -4.27 1.21 5.61
C ASN A 42 -5.04 0.90 6.91
N ASP A 43 -4.51 1.40 8.02
CA ASP A 43 -5.09 1.23 9.35
C ASP A 43 -4.65 2.38 10.25
N ASP A 44 -5.60 3.14 10.78
CA ASP A 44 -5.31 4.38 11.53
C ASP A 44 -4.68 4.10 12.90
N VAL A 45 -4.95 2.93 13.48
CA VAL A 45 -4.40 2.53 14.78
C VAL A 45 -2.99 2.00 14.62
N LEU A 46 -2.79 1.04 13.71
CA LEU A 46 -1.49 0.39 13.48
C LEU A 46 -0.48 1.31 12.79
N LEU A 47 -0.94 2.28 12.01
CA LEU A 47 -0.11 3.24 11.29
C LEU A 47 -0.11 4.64 11.91
N SER A 48 -0.53 4.77 13.17
CA SER A 48 -0.35 6.03 13.91
C SER A 48 1.12 6.45 13.94
N SER A 49 1.40 7.75 13.93
CA SER A 49 2.78 8.28 13.88
C SER A 49 3.69 7.70 14.95
N SER A 50 3.17 7.48 16.17
CA SER A 50 3.89 6.88 17.27
C SER A 50 4.25 5.41 16.99
N ARG A 51 3.32 4.62 16.50
CA ARG A 51 3.57 3.21 16.16
C ARG A 51 4.50 3.05 14.95
N VAL A 52 4.36 3.92 13.96
CA VAL A 52 5.30 3.96 12.83
C VAL A 52 6.73 4.20 13.35
N ALA A 53 6.92 5.18 14.22
CA ALA A 53 8.24 5.50 14.77
C ALA A 53 8.78 4.40 15.72
N ASN A 54 7.93 3.88 16.61
CA ASN A 54 8.36 3.03 17.71
C ASN A 54 8.34 1.53 17.38
N SER A 55 7.49 1.10 16.44
CA SER A 55 7.30 -0.32 16.14
C SER A 55 7.73 -0.69 14.73
N TRP A 56 7.23 0.00 13.71
CA TRP A 56 7.48 -0.35 12.32
C TRP A 56 8.90 -0.05 11.88
N LEU A 57 9.33 1.21 11.97
CA LEU A 57 10.64 1.63 11.46
C LEU A 57 11.83 0.90 12.11
N PRO A 58 11.84 0.64 13.43
CA PRO A 58 12.90 -0.14 14.05
C PRO A 58 13.04 -1.57 13.51
N VAL A 59 11.92 -2.15 13.01
CA VAL A 59 11.94 -3.49 12.42
C VAL A 59 12.22 -3.44 10.90
N LEU A 60 11.63 -2.50 10.17
CA LEU A 60 11.76 -2.43 8.71
C LEU A 60 13.17 -2.03 8.25
N ARG A 61 13.77 -1.03 8.90
CA ARG A 61 15.09 -0.51 8.50
C ARG A 61 16.20 -1.55 8.42
N PRO A 62 16.37 -2.44 9.40
CA PRO A 62 17.43 -3.46 9.34
C PRO A 62 17.10 -4.61 8.39
N ASN A 63 15.82 -4.87 8.08
CA ASN A 63 15.42 -6.06 7.33
C ASN A 63 15.49 -5.89 5.80
N LYS A 64 15.55 -4.67 5.29
CA LYS A 64 15.68 -4.35 3.85
C LYS A 64 14.71 -5.09 2.92
N LYS A 65 13.55 -5.49 3.41
CA LYS A 65 12.50 -6.10 2.59
C LYS A 65 11.63 -5.01 1.96
N PRO A 66 11.19 -5.17 0.70
CA PRO A 66 10.26 -4.25 0.07
C PRO A 66 8.98 -4.08 0.89
N VAL A 67 8.56 -2.84 1.07
CA VAL A 67 7.28 -2.51 1.72
C VAL A 67 6.39 -1.82 0.71
N VAL A 68 5.26 -2.44 0.41
CA VAL A 68 4.20 -1.89 -0.44
C VAL A 68 3.14 -1.28 0.45
N VAL A 69 2.71 -0.07 0.13
CA VAL A 69 1.71 0.68 0.90
C VAL A 69 0.61 1.23 0.00
N ASN A 70 -0.54 1.51 0.57
CA ASN A 70 -1.68 2.12 -0.13
C ASN A 70 -2.03 3.53 0.38
N SER A 71 -1.05 4.21 1.01
CA SER A 71 -1.16 5.62 1.38
C SER A 71 0.04 6.41 0.85
N PRO A 72 -0.19 7.56 0.16
CA PRO A 72 0.89 8.40 -0.37
C PRO A 72 1.79 8.98 0.73
N THR A 73 1.28 9.21 1.92
CA THR A 73 2.03 9.74 3.06
C THR A 73 3.14 8.80 3.53
N LEU A 74 3.00 7.50 3.29
CA LEU A 74 3.97 6.47 3.66
C LEU A 74 5.07 6.27 2.61
N VAL A 75 4.90 6.79 1.38
CA VAL A 75 5.95 6.82 0.34
C VAL A 75 6.64 8.18 0.39
N ASN A 76 7.51 8.36 1.36
CA ASN A 76 8.13 9.65 1.64
C ASN A 76 9.63 9.50 1.91
N ALA A 77 10.45 10.34 1.27
CA ALA A 77 11.91 10.30 1.38
C ALA A 77 12.43 10.52 2.82
N LYS A 78 11.73 11.32 3.62
CA LYS A 78 12.10 11.57 5.03
C LYS A 78 11.73 10.40 5.93
N LEU A 79 10.54 9.83 5.73
CA LEU A 79 10.03 8.74 6.54
C LEU A 79 10.72 7.41 6.22
N ARG A 80 10.94 7.14 4.91
CA ARG A 80 11.56 5.89 4.41
C ARG A 80 10.82 4.64 4.91
N PHE A 81 9.50 4.65 4.82
CA PHE A 81 8.64 3.54 5.24
C PHE A 81 8.30 2.61 4.08
N GLY A 82 7.53 3.11 3.10
CA GLY A 82 7.15 2.37 1.90
C GLY A 82 8.12 2.61 0.75
N ALA A 83 8.59 1.54 0.13
CA ALA A 83 9.38 1.61 -1.09
C ALA A 83 8.52 1.83 -2.33
N PHE A 84 7.32 1.26 -2.31
CA PHE A 84 6.36 1.30 -3.40
C PHE A 84 4.96 1.58 -2.87
N GLY A 85 4.24 2.48 -3.53
CA GLY A 85 2.86 2.83 -3.21
C GLY A 85 1.93 2.57 -4.38
N VAL A 86 0.78 1.95 -4.09
CA VAL A 86 -0.34 1.80 -5.03
C VAL A 86 -1.58 2.31 -4.33
N PHE A 87 -2.19 3.36 -4.86
CA PHE A 87 -3.37 3.97 -4.27
C PHE A 87 -4.31 4.52 -5.35
N PRO A 88 -5.60 4.72 -5.05
CA PRO A 88 -6.54 5.26 -6.03
C PRO A 88 -6.08 6.63 -6.56
N ASP A 89 -6.26 6.86 -7.85
CA ASP A 89 -6.15 8.21 -8.40
C ASP A 89 -7.42 8.99 -8.04
N HIS A 90 -7.35 9.78 -6.99
CA HIS A 90 -8.51 10.53 -6.48
C HIS A 90 -9.12 11.50 -7.50
N VAL A 91 -8.34 12.01 -8.45
CA VAL A 91 -8.86 12.87 -9.52
C VAL A 91 -9.68 12.04 -10.51
N ALA A 92 -9.15 10.90 -10.93
CA ALA A 92 -9.86 9.98 -11.82
C ALA A 92 -11.11 9.39 -11.14
N VAL A 93 -11.02 9.03 -9.87
CA VAL A 93 -12.19 8.58 -9.08
C VAL A 93 -13.24 9.67 -8.97
N GLY A 94 -12.84 10.93 -8.75
CA GLY A 94 -13.78 12.06 -8.74
C GLY A 94 -14.51 12.24 -10.07
N ALA A 95 -13.81 12.13 -11.19
CA ALA A 95 -14.40 12.18 -12.52
C ALA A 95 -15.34 10.99 -12.76
N GLN A 96 -14.95 9.78 -12.38
CA GLN A 96 -15.78 8.58 -12.47
C GLN A 96 -17.10 8.75 -11.68
N VAL A 97 -17.03 9.20 -10.44
CA VAL A 97 -18.21 9.49 -9.61
C VAL A 97 -19.10 10.55 -10.25
N GLY A 98 -18.51 11.62 -10.81
CA GLY A 98 -19.25 12.64 -11.56
C GLY A 98 -20.06 12.04 -12.72
N ASN A 99 -19.44 11.18 -13.53
CA ASN A 99 -20.12 10.50 -14.62
C ASN A 99 -21.25 9.58 -14.12
N MET A 100 -21.01 8.81 -13.06
CA MET A 100 -22.03 7.96 -12.45
C MET A 100 -23.25 8.76 -11.98
N VAL A 101 -23.03 9.94 -11.39
CA VAL A 101 -24.14 10.84 -10.97
C VAL A 101 -24.92 11.34 -12.18
N PHE A 102 -24.27 11.71 -13.28
CA PHE A 102 -24.96 12.09 -14.52
C PHE A 102 -25.79 10.94 -15.11
N GLU A 103 -25.25 9.74 -15.17
CA GLU A 103 -25.98 8.56 -15.64
C GLU A 103 -27.17 8.23 -14.76
N LEU A 104 -27.01 8.26 -13.42
CA LEU A 104 -28.11 8.05 -12.48
C LEU A 104 -29.24 9.07 -12.69
N ARG A 105 -28.89 10.34 -12.93
CA ARG A 105 -29.88 11.37 -13.22
C ARG A 105 -30.66 11.09 -14.52
N GLU A 106 -29.99 10.67 -15.59
CA GLU A 106 -30.61 10.31 -16.85
C GLU A 106 -31.56 9.10 -16.72
N ARG A 107 -31.24 8.18 -15.81
CA ARG A 107 -32.06 7.00 -15.49
C ARG A 107 -33.14 7.29 -14.41
N GLY A 108 -33.40 8.57 -14.11
CA GLY A 108 -34.40 8.96 -13.11
C GLY A 108 -34.04 8.55 -11.69
N TRP A 109 -32.75 8.56 -11.33
CA TRP A 109 -32.19 8.19 -10.01
C TRP A 109 -32.45 6.74 -9.61
N ARG A 110 -32.57 5.84 -10.58
CA ARG A 110 -32.71 4.41 -10.31
C ARG A 110 -31.34 3.76 -10.19
N VAL A 111 -31.10 3.15 -9.05
CA VAL A 111 -29.88 2.36 -8.78
C VAL A 111 -30.16 0.91 -9.18
N GLU A 112 -29.36 0.36 -10.06
CA GLU A 112 -29.41 -1.05 -10.45
C GLU A 112 -28.65 -1.92 -9.41
N GLU A 113 -28.98 -3.21 -9.31
CA GLU A 113 -28.39 -4.14 -8.32
C GLU A 113 -26.86 -4.28 -8.43
N ASN A 114 -26.24 -3.96 -9.58
CA ASN A 114 -24.79 -4.07 -9.82
C ASN A 114 -24.14 -2.69 -10.01
N SER A 115 -24.47 -1.72 -9.15
CA SER A 115 -24.01 -0.33 -9.26
C SER A 115 -22.64 -0.05 -8.62
N PHE A 116 -21.90 -1.08 -8.23
CA PHE A 116 -20.55 -0.93 -7.70
C PHE A 116 -19.53 -1.05 -8.84
N GLU A 117 -18.71 -0.03 -9.00
CA GLU A 117 -17.61 -0.02 -9.95
C GLU A 117 -16.28 0.14 -9.22
N ASP A 118 -15.31 -0.64 -9.63
CA ASP A 118 -13.93 -0.48 -9.15
C ASP A 118 -13.36 0.85 -9.66
N ALA A 119 -12.39 1.41 -8.92
CA ALA A 119 -11.67 2.58 -9.38
C ALA A 119 -10.95 2.27 -10.70
N LEU A 120 -11.24 3.05 -11.75
CA LEU A 120 -10.68 2.86 -13.10
C LEU A 120 -9.18 3.12 -13.17
N SER A 121 -8.63 3.90 -12.23
CA SER A 121 -7.23 4.29 -12.23
C SER A 121 -6.62 4.22 -10.85
N VAL A 122 -5.39 3.73 -10.80
CA VAL A 122 -4.53 3.72 -9.62
C VAL A 122 -3.24 4.46 -9.91
N ARG A 123 -2.67 5.10 -8.90
CA ARG A 123 -1.34 5.71 -8.97
C ARG A 123 -0.30 4.77 -8.39
N LYS A 124 0.78 4.59 -9.14
CA LYS A 124 1.96 3.79 -8.76
C LYS A 124 3.13 4.72 -8.51
N VAL A 125 3.60 4.76 -7.27
CA VAL A 125 4.68 5.66 -6.84
C VAL A 125 5.82 4.85 -6.26
N LEU A 126 7.04 5.15 -6.68
CA LEU A 126 8.26 4.50 -6.20
C LEU A 126 9.14 5.50 -5.45
N LEU A 127 9.60 5.14 -4.26
CA LEU A 127 10.68 5.82 -3.56
C LEU A 127 12.02 5.22 -3.98
N MET A 128 12.70 5.87 -4.91
CA MET A 128 13.91 5.36 -5.57
C MET A 128 15.03 5.07 -4.58
N SER A 129 15.25 5.99 -3.63
CA SER A 129 16.31 5.86 -2.63
C SER A 129 16.14 4.63 -1.72
N LEU A 130 14.91 4.17 -1.49
CA LEU A 130 14.63 2.97 -0.70
C LEU A 130 14.56 1.73 -1.58
N ALA A 131 13.98 1.85 -2.77
CA ALA A 131 13.84 0.75 -3.70
C ALA A 131 15.18 0.15 -4.16
N LYS A 132 16.18 0.98 -4.43
CA LYS A 132 17.54 0.55 -4.80
C LYS A 132 18.20 -0.33 -3.73
N ASP A 133 17.85 -0.11 -2.47
CA ASP A 133 18.44 -0.85 -1.34
C ASP A 133 17.74 -2.20 -1.11
N GLN A 134 16.51 -2.37 -1.64
CA GLN A 134 15.63 -3.48 -1.30
C GLN A 134 15.40 -4.48 -2.42
N PHE A 135 15.45 -4.05 -3.69
CA PHE A 135 15.20 -4.95 -4.82
C PHE A 135 15.88 -4.49 -6.11
N ALA A 136 16.05 -5.43 -7.03
CA ALA A 136 16.56 -5.14 -8.37
C ALA A 136 15.49 -4.40 -9.19
N LEU A 137 15.83 -3.18 -9.65
CA LEU A 137 14.95 -2.37 -10.47
C LEU A 137 15.12 -2.73 -11.94
N ARG A 138 14.02 -3.03 -12.62
CA ARG A 138 13.97 -3.24 -14.05
C ARG A 138 13.53 -1.93 -14.74
N MET A 139 14.23 -1.55 -15.78
CA MET A 139 13.95 -0.30 -16.51
C MET A 139 12.56 -0.30 -17.16
N ASP A 140 12.11 -1.43 -17.68
CA ASP A 140 10.77 -1.59 -18.25
C ASP A 140 9.65 -1.43 -17.20
N ALA A 141 9.88 -1.87 -15.96
CA ALA A 141 8.96 -1.67 -14.86
C ALA A 141 8.88 -0.21 -14.41
N LEU A 142 10.00 0.54 -14.49
CA LEU A 142 10.01 1.97 -14.16
C LEU A 142 9.13 2.80 -15.11
N ALA A 143 9.02 2.40 -16.38
CA ALA A 143 8.17 3.07 -17.37
C ALA A 143 6.66 2.93 -17.06
N GLN A 144 6.27 2.02 -16.17
CA GLN A 144 4.87 1.80 -15.76
C GLN A 144 4.49 2.58 -14.49
N LEU A 145 5.38 3.42 -13.98
CA LEU A 145 5.17 4.21 -12.78
C LEU A 145 4.61 5.59 -13.13
N ASP A 146 3.70 6.08 -12.31
CA ASP A 146 3.17 7.44 -12.44
C ASP A 146 4.11 8.49 -11.81
N GLN A 147 4.87 8.07 -10.80
CA GLN A 147 5.79 8.97 -10.11
C GLN A 147 6.99 8.23 -9.51
N VAL A 148 8.16 8.85 -9.60
CA VAL A 148 9.38 8.42 -8.92
C VAL A 148 9.86 9.54 -8.00
N ILE A 149 9.93 9.26 -6.70
CA ILE A 149 10.47 10.15 -5.67
C ILE A 149 11.96 9.81 -5.48
N GLN A 150 12.84 10.81 -5.53
CA GLN A 150 14.28 10.67 -5.36
C GLN A 150 14.67 10.50 -3.89
#